data_e586f3a154be65388a8be0b0b3e6d4ee
#
_entry.id   e586f3a154be65388a8be0b0b3e6d4ee
#
_cell.length_a   1.000
_cell.length_b   1.000
_cell.length_c   1.000
_cell.angle_alpha   90.00
_cell.angle_beta   90.00
_cell.angle_gamma   90.00
#
_symmetry.space_group_name_H-M   'P 1'
#
loop_
_entity.id
_entity.type
_entity.pdbx_description
1 polymer ?
#
loop_
_entity_poly.entity_id
_entity_poly.type
_entity_poly.pdbx_seq_one_letter_code
_entity_poly.pdbx_strand_id
1 'polypeptide(L)'
;MAEINEQQLLDLAKKAAIAGGAVIMEVYQGDFEVVEKEDQSPLTIADQRSNEVIEKLLKSSGIPILSEEGIHRSFEERKSFTYLWIVDPLDGTKEFVKRNGEFTVNIALVENGIPILGVIYVPTRKWMYFGSSSGSYREARDSIVKLPLNIKKDVFTAVGSRSHPSKETADFFE
;
A
#
# COMPACT_ATOMS: atom_id res chain seq x y z
N MET A 1 -20.89 -6.16 19.97
CA MET A 1 -19.65 -6.19 19.16
C MET A 1 -18.58 -5.46 19.96
N ALA A 2 -17.39 -6.03 20.09
CA ALA A 2 -16.29 -5.30 20.76
C ALA A 2 -16.00 -4.03 19.96
N GLU A 3 -15.87 -2.91 20.68
CA GLU A 3 -15.53 -1.61 20.09
C GLU A 3 -14.15 -1.74 19.42
N ILE A 4 -14.08 -1.49 18.11
CA ILE A 4 -12.81 -1.61 17.37
C ILE A 4 -11.92 -0.45 17.80
N ASN A 5 -10.74 -0.78 18.29
CA ASN A 5 -9.73 0.21 18.60
C ASN A 5 -8.97 0.58 17.31
N GLU A 6 -9.39 1.68 16.67
CA GLU A 6 -8.81 2.20 15.41
C GLU A 6 -7.29 2.38 15.51
N GLN A 7 -6.79 2.88 16.66
CA GLN A 7 -5.36 3.09 16.86
C GLN A 7 -4.58 1.77 16.85
N GLN A 8 -5.11 0.73 17.50
CA GLN A 8 -4.47 -0.60 17.50
C GLN A 8 -4.43 -1.20 16.09
N LEU A 9 -5.50 -1.01 15.30
CA LEU A 9 -5.55 -1.48 13.92
C LEU A 9 -4.61 -0.68 13.01
N LEU A 10 -4.49 0.62 13.23
CA LEU A 10 -3.52 1.45 12.51
C LEU A 10 -2.08 1.01 12.81
N ASP A 11 -1.75 0.76 14.08
CA ASP A 11 -0.43 0.28 14.49
C ASP A 11 -0.13 -1.12 13.92
N LEU A 12 -1.15 -1.98 13.85
CA LEU A 12 -1.04 -3.29 13.20
C LEU A 12 -0.74 -3.15 11.69
N ALA A 13 -1.47 -2.27 10.98
CA ALA A 13 -1.26 -2.01 9.57
C ALA A 13 0.14 -1.44 9.30
N LYS A 14 0.60 -0.48 10.10
CA LYS A 14 1.97 0.07 10.02
C LYS A 14 3.02 -1.02 10.21
N LYS A 15 2.86 -1.88 11.22
CA LYS A 15 3.76 -3.00 11.49
C LYS A 15 3.77 -4.00 10.31
N ALA A 16 2.61 -4.31 9.76
CA ALA A 16 2.50 -5.21 8.61
C ALA A 16 3.17 -4.62 7.37
N ALA A 17 2.96 -3.34 7.08
CA ALA A 17 3.59 -2.65 5.94
C ALA A 17 5.12 -2.59 6.06
N ILE A 18 5.65 -2.34 7.26
CA ILE A 18 7.10 -2.36 7.50
C ILE A 18 7.67 -3.77 7.29
N ALA A 19 6.99 -4.81 7.78
CA ALA A 19 7.44 -6.18 7.64
C ALA A 19 7.42 -6.65 6.17
N GLY A 20 6.35 -6.34 5.41
CA GLY A 20 6.29 -6.58 3.97
C GLY A 20 7.40 -5.84 3.22
N GLY A 21 7.57 -4.54 3.52
CA GLY A 21 8.63 -3.73 2.93
C GLY A 21 10.04 -4.23 3.21
N ALA A 22 10.29 -4.82 4.39
CA ALA A 22 11.58 -5.42 4.71
C ALA A 22 11.89 -6.62 3.78
N VAL A 23 10.91 -7.51 3.59
CA VAL A 23 11.05 -8.66 2.67
C VAL A 23 11.24 -8.19 1.22
N ILE A 24 10.50 -7.17 0.78
CA ILE A 24 10.69 -6.56 -0.53
C ILE A 24 12.14 -6.09 -0.70
N MET A 25 12.69 -5.39 0.29
CA MET A 25 14.04 -4.85 0.23
C MET A 25 15.12 -5.93 0.24
N GLU A 26 14.91 -7.07 0.91
CA GLU A 26 15.80 -8.24 0.84
C GLU A 26 15.90 -8.75 -0.60
N VAL A 27 14.76 -8.95 -1.27
CA VAL A 27 14.71 -9.39 -2.66
C VAL A 27 15.26 -8.30 -3.59
N TYR A 28 14.92 -7.03 -3.35
CA TYR A 28 15.37 -5.90 -4.16
C TYR A 28 16.91 -5.74 -4.21
N GLN A 29 17.60 -6.15 -3.17
CA GLN A 29 19.08 -6.11 -3.10
C GLN A 29 19.77 -7.30 -3.77
N GLY A 30 19.04 -8.38 -4.02
CA GLY A 30 19.52 -9.61 -4.65
C GLY A 30 19.06 -9.77 -6.11
N ASP A 31 19.38 -10.94 -6.68
CA ASP A 31 18.79 -11.40 -7.93
C ASP A 31 17.41 -12.01 -7.65
N PHE A 32 16.44 -11.75 -8.50
CA PHE A 32 15.09 -12.28 -8.39
C PHE A 32 14.55 -12.71 -9.75
N GLU A 33 13.70 -13.72 -9.73
CA GLU A 33 12.94 -14.16 -10.90
C GLU A 33 11.66 -13.32 -11.04
N VAL A 34 11.36 -12.93 -12.27
CA VAL A 34 10.13 -12.24 -12.64
C VAL A 34 9.20 -13.24 -13.29
N VAL A 35 8.00 -13.39 -12.74
CA VAL A 35 6.91 -14.19 -13.28
C VAL A 35 5.84 -13.24 -13.80
N GLU A 36 5.42 -13.41 -15.04
CA GLU A 36 4.31 -12.65 -15.61
C GLU A 36 2.98 -13.22 -15.13
N LYS A 37 2.07 -12.34 -14.70
CA LYS A 37 0.68 -12.68 -14.42
C LYS A 37 -0.09 -12.91 -15.73
N GLU A 38 -1.23 -13.56 -15.65
CA GLU A 38 -2.14 -13.77 -16.79
C GLU A 38 -2.60 -12.46 -17.44
N ASP A 39 -2.66 -11.38 -16.68
CA ASP A 39 -2.95 -10.02 -17.14
C ASP A 39 -1.73 -9.29 -17.73
N GLN A 40 -0.60 -9.98 -17.91
CA GLN A 40 0.68 -9.46 -18.38
C GLN A 40 1.39 -8.51 -17.41
N SER A 41 0.94 -8.39 -16.17
CA SER A 41 1.66 -7.65 -15.11
C SER A 41 2.78 -8.51 -14.54
N PRO A 42 4.00 -7.97 -14.35
CA PRO A 42 5.10 -8.75 -13.75
C PRO A 42 4.77 -9.14 -12.31
N LEU A 43 4.85 -10.41 -11.99
CA LEU A 43 4.79 -10.94 -10.64
C LEU A 43 6.21 -11.30 -10.18
N THR A 44 6.60 -10.80 -9.04
CA THR A 44 7.91 -11.08 -8.45
C THR A 44 7.78 -11.93 -7.19
N ILE A 45 8.87 -12.63 -6.84
CA ILE A 45 8.95 -13.34 -5.55
C ILE A 45 8.77 -12.35 -4.38
N ALA A 46 9.20 -11.10 -4.54
CA ALA A 46 9.05 -10.06 -3.53
C ALA A 46 7.59 -9.81 -3.19
N ASP A 47 6.71 -9.74 -4.21
CA ASP A 47 5.28 -9.51 -4.07
C ASP A 47 4.62 -10.63 -3.25
N GLN A 48 4.84 -11.88 -3.64
CA GLN A 48 4.30 -13.04 -2.93
C GLN A 48 4.77 -13.11 -1.48
N ARG A 49 6.08 -12.95 -1.23
CA ARG A 49 6.63 -13.00 0.12
C ARG A 49 6.15 -11.85 0.98
N SER A 50 6.01 -10.65 0.39
CA SER A 50 5.43 -9.50 1.07
C SER A 50 3.99 -9.79 1.50
N ASN A 51 3.17 -10.33 0.57
CA ASN A 51 1.79 -10.71 0.86
C ASN A 51 1.69 -11.69 2.04
N GLU A 52 2.48 -12.77 2.01
CA GLU A 52 2.47 -13.79 3.07
C GLU A 52 2.73 -13.19 4.46
N VAL A 53 3.73 -12.32 4.57
CA VAL A 53 4.08 -11.67 5.84
C VAL A 53 3.01 -10.70 6.30
N ILE A 54 2.47 -9.87 5.39
CA ILE A 54 1.40 -8.92 5.69
C ILE A 54 0.15 -9.66 6.15
N GLU A 55 -0.32 -10.66 5.39
CA GLU A 55 -1.50 -11.44 5.77
C GLU A 55 -1.34 -12.13 7.13
N LYS A 56 -0.17 -12.73 7.40
CA LYS A 56 0.10 -13.39 8.68
C LYS A 56 -0.09 -12.43 9.86
N LEU A 57 0.34 -11.18 9.73
CA LEU A 57 0.18 -10.17 10.78
C LEU A 57 -1.26 -9.71 10.89
N LEU A 58 -1.91 -9.36 9.78
CA LEU A 58 -3.28 -8.84 9.77
C LEU A 58 -4.31 -9.87 10.23
N LYS A 59 -4.07 -11.18 10.03
CA LYS A 59 -4.93 -12.27 10.51
C LYS A 59 -5.16 -12.23 12.03
N SER A 60 -4.24 -11.64 12.80
CA SER A 60 -4.40 -11.48 14.25
C SER A 60 -5.58 -10.59 14.64
N SER A 61 -6.06 -9.73 13.74
CA SER A 61 -7.23 -8.88 13.96
C SER A 61 -8.57 -9.62 13.85
N GLY A 62 -8.57 -10.82 13.23
CA GLY A 62 -9.81 -11.54 12.91
C GLY A 62 -10.63 -10.92 11.78
N ILE A 63 -10.16 -9.84 11.17
CA ILE A 63 -10.83 -9.15 10.06
C ILE A 63 -10.46 -9.81 8.73
N PRO A 64 -11.43 -10.06 7.82
CA PRO A 64 -11.15 -10.57 6.49
C PRO A 64 -10.15 -9.71 5.72
N ILE A 65 -9.36 -10.35 4.85
CA ILE A 65 -8.35 -9.69 4.04
C ILE A 65 -8.68 -9.92 2.55
N LEU A 66 -8.60 -8.84 1.77
CA LEU A 66 -8.59 -8.84 0.31
C LEU A 66 -7.23 -8.31 -0.12
N SER A 67 -6.40 -9.18 -0.65
CA SER A 67 -5.08 -8.83 -1.19
C SER A 67 -5.07 -9.04 -2.69
N GLU A 68 -4.26 -8.24 -3.40
CA GLU A 68 -4.04 -8.41 -4.84
C GLU A 68 -3.45 -9.80 -5.15
N GLU A 69 -2.54 -10.28 -4.30
CA GLU A 69 -1.89 -11.59 -4.43
C GLU A 69 -2.63 -12.71 -3.68
N GLY A 70 -3.78 -12.40 -3.08
CA GLY A 70 -4.53 -13.32 -2.25
C GLY A 70 -5.63 -14.10 -2.99
N ILE A 71 -6.38 -14.88 -2.23
CA ILE A 71 -7.55 -15.59 -2.76
C ILE A 71 -8.64 -14.57 -3.11
N HIS A 72 -9.03 -14.54 -4.39
CA HIS A 72 -10.11 -13.68 -4.85
C HIS A 72 -11.47 -14.18 -4.33
N ARG A 73 -12.06 -13.44 -3.40
CA ARG A 73 -13.45 -13.63 -2.96
C ARG A 73 -14.39 -12.90 -3.91
N SER A 74 -15.52 -13.50 -4.22
CA SER A 74 -16.55 -12.86 -5.04
C SER A 74 -17.07 -11.58 -4.37
N PHE A 75 -17.66 -10.68 -5.16
CA PHE A 75 -18.32 -9.48 -4.62
C PHE A 75 -19.44 -9.85 -3.63
N GLU A 76 -20.21 -10.91 -3.94
CA GLU A 76 -21.30 -11.38 -3.08
C GLU A 76 -20.82 -11.80 -1.68
N GLU A 77 -19.65 -12.43 -1.59
CA GLU A 77 -19.03 -12.76 -0.29
C GLU A 77 -18.55 -11.52 0.44
N ARG A 78 -17.89 -10.59 -0.29
CA ARG A 78 -17.27 -9.40 0.31
C ARG A 78 -18.28 -8.37 0.79
N LYS A 79 -19.42 -8.20 0.08
CA LYS A 79 -20.44 -7.21 0.43
C LYS A 79 -21.06 -7.40 1.82
N SER A 80 -20.94 -8.61 2.39
CA SER A 80 -21.46 -8.93 3.74
C SER A 80 -20.49 -8.57 4.87
N PHE A 81 -19.25 -8.19 4.56
CA PHE A 81 -18.25 -7.88 5.58
C PHE A 81 -18.43 -6.46 6.08
N THR A 82 -18.60 -6.30 7.39
CA THR A 82 -18.59 -4.97 8.02
C THR A 82 -17.21 -4.34 7.92
N TYR A 83 -16.15 -5.13 8.20
CA TYR A 83 -14.76 -4.70 8.10
C TYR A 83 -14.00 -5.56 7.10
N LEU A 84 -13.11 -4.92 6.33
CA LEU A 84 -12.28 -5.59 5.33
C LEU A 84 -10.92 -4.90 5.24
N TRP A 85 -9.85 -5.65 5.38
CA TRP A 85 -8.52 -5.20 4.97
C TRP A 85 -8.39 -5.26 3.46
N ILE A 86 -7.88 -4.20 2.85
CA ILE A 86 -7.49 -4.17 1.43
C ILE A 86 -5.99 -3.98 1.40
N VAL A 87 -5.29 -4.87 0.71
CA VAL A 87 -3.83 -4.94 0.68
C VAL A 87 -3.33 -4.99 -0.75
N ASP A 88 -2.38 -4.12 -1.06
CA ASP A 88 -1.49 -4.22 -2.21
C ASP A 88 -0.07 -4.39 -1.66
N PRO A 89 0.49 -5.62 -1.75
CA PRO A 89 1.75 -5.94 -1.09
C PRO A 89 2.95 -5.27 -1.74
N LEU A 90 2.88 -4.97 -3.05
CA LEU A 90 3.94 -4.32 -3.82
C LEU A 90 3.35 -3.53 -4.99
N ASP A 91 2.85 -2.33 -4.71
CA ASP A 91 2.42 -1.39 -5.75
C ASP A 91 3.64 -0.81 -6.48
N GLY A 92 3.61 -0.88 -7.81
CA GLY A 92 4.72 -0.47 -8.65
C GLY A 92 5.68 -1.61 -8.98
N THR A 93 5.18 -2.81 -9.28
CA THR A 93 5.98 -3.97 -9.69
C THR A 93 6.89 -3.66 -10.89
N LYS A 94 6.41 -2.86 -11.86
CA LYS A 94 7.23 -2.39 -13.00
C LYS A 94 8.41 -1.53 -12.56
N GLU A 95 8.20 -0.66 -11.59
CA GLU A 95 9.20 0.21 -11.00
C GLU A 95 10.21 -0.58 -10.17
N PHE A 96 9.74 -1.60 -9.47
CA PHE A 96 10.59 -2.56 -8.76
C PHE A 96 11.54 -3.28 -9.73
N VAL A 97 11.02 -3.83 -10.83
CA VAL A 97 11.82 -4.52 -11.86
C VAL A 97 12.82 -3.57 -12.52
N LYS A 98 12.42 -2.32 -12.81
CA LYS A 98 13.32 -1.28 -13.35
C LYS A 98 14.33 -0.74 -12.36
N ARG A 99 14.26 -1.14 -11.09
CA ARG A 99 15.16 -0.71 -10.00
C ARG A 99 15.22 0.81 -9.81
N ASN A 100 14.11 1.52 -10.03
CA ASN A 100 14.04 2.98 -9.83
C ASN A 100 13.63 3.39 -8.41
N GLY A 101 13.20 2.41 -7.58
CA GLY A 101 12.84 2.63 -6.16
C GLY A 101 11.48 3.28 -5.93
N GLU A 102 10.64 3.38 -6.96
CA GLU A 102 9.32 4.03 -6.88
C GLU A 102 8.21 2.98 -6.70
N PHE A 103 8.24 2.27 -5.58
CA PHE A 103 7.24 1.27 -5.22
C PHE A 103 6.84 1.41 -3.75
N THR A 104 5.64 0.91 -3.41
CA THR A 104 5.06 1.05 -2.07
C THR A 104 4.40 -0.24 -1.60
N VAL A 105 4.13 -0.31 -0.29
CA VAL A 105 3.21 -1.28 0.33
C VAL A 105 1.99 -0.51 0.77
N ASN A 106 0.80 -0.90 0.32
CA ASN A 106 -0.44 -0.21 0.61
C ASN A 106 -1.38 -1.11 1.41
N ILE A 107 -1.87 -0.62 2.56
CA ILE A 107 -2.83 -1.32 3.42
C ILE A 107 -3.91 -0.36 3.84
N ALA A 108 -5.18 -0.73 3.63
CA ALA A 108 -6.32 0.04 4.07
C ALA A 108 -7.31 -0.83 4.86
N LEU A 109 -7.99 -0.24 5.83
CA LEU A 109 -9.17 -0.83 6.48
C LEU A 109 -10.42 -0.11 6.01
N VAL A 110 -11.37 -0.89 5.58
CA VAL A 110 -12.68 -0.42 5.10
C VAL A 110 -13.74 -0.88 6.09
N GLU A 111 -14.65 0.02 6.46
CA GLU A 111 -15.87 -0.28 7.21
C GLU A 111 -17.08 0.02 6.34
N ASN A 112 -17.96 -0.98 6.11
CA ASN A 112 -19.16 -0.84 5.30
C ASN A 112 -18.92 -0.17 3.93
N GLY A 113 -17.80 -0.51 3.28
CA GLY A 113 -17.42 0.06 1.97
C GLY A 113 -16.71 1.42 2.04
N ILE A 114 -16.49 1.99 3.23
CA ILE A 114 -15.85 3.30 3.42
C ILE A 114 -14.45 3.09 4.04
N PRO A 115 -13.37 3.58 3.43
CA PRO A 115 -12.05 3.56 4.04
C PRO A 115 -12.01 4.39 5.34
N ILE A 116 -11.58 3.78 6.45
CA ILE A 116 -11.49 4.44 7.77
C ILE A 116 -10.08 4.68 8.23
N LEU A 117 -9.13 3.86 7.78
CA LEU A 117 -7.70 4.11 7.94
C LEU A 117 -6.90 3.57 6.76
N GLY A 118 -5.71 4.10 6.55
CA GLY A 118 -4.82 3.66 5.48
C GLY A 118 -3.36 3.92 5.79
N VAL A 119 -2.51 3.08 5.22
CA VAL A 119 -1.06 3.13 5.34
C VAL A 119 -0.45 2.94 3.96
N ILE A 120 0.51 3.82 3.60
CA ILE A 120 1.36 3.69 2.42
C ILE A 120 2.81 3.73 2.92
N TYR A 121 3.53 2.64 2.75
CA TYR A 121 4.93 2.56 3.14
C TYR A 121 5.84 2.57 1.90
N VAL A 122 6.86 3.42 1.91
CA VAL A 122 7.89 3.54 0.85
C VAL A 122 9.17 2.88 1.35
N PRO A 123 9.43 1.60 1.03
CA PRO A 123 10.52 0.84 1.64
C PRO A 123 11.92 1.44 1.39
N THR A 124 12.15 1.93 0.17
CA THR A 124 13.44 2.52 -0.24
C THR A 124 13.80 3.79 0.53
N ARG A 125 12.81 4.52 1.03
CA ARG A 125 12.98 5.78 1.77
C ARG A 125 12.72 5.64 3.26
N LYS A 126 12.13 4.51 3.69
CA LYS A 126 11.61 4.29 5.04
C LYS A 126 10.62 5.39 5.45
N TRP A 127 9.77 5.81 4.51
CA TRP A 127 8.70 6.77 4.74
C TRP A 127 7.38 6.03 4.90
N MET A 128 6.62 6.42 5.94
CA MET A 128 5.29 5.92 6.21
C MET A 128 4.30 7.06 6.11
N TYR A 129 3.38 6.98 5.17
CA TYR A 129 2.21 7.83 5.11
C TYR A 129 1.04 7.07 5.72
N PHE A 130 0.28 7.70 6.59
CA PHE A 130 -0.87 7.07 7.21
C PHE A 130 -1.95 8.08 7.52
N GLY A 131 -3.18 7.61 7.56
CA GLY A 131 -4.34 8.41 7.90
C GLY A 131 -5.40 7.59 8.62
N SER A 132 -6.21 8.28 9.42
CA SER A 132 -7.35 7.74 10.17
C SER A 132 -8.31 8.88 10.51
N SER A 133 -9.29 8.63 11.38
CA SER A 133 -10.18 9.68 11.91
C SER A 133 -9.44 10.83 12.58
N SER A 134 -8.22 10.58 13.11
CA SER A 134 -7.36 11.59 13.75
C SER A 134 -6.62 12.51 12.78
N GLY A 135 -6.67 12.23 11.47
CA GLY A 135 -6.01 13.00 10.42
C GLY A 135 -4.98 12.21 9.63
N SER A 136 -4.23 12.90 8.78
CA SER A 136 -3.21 12.29 7.90
C SER A 136 -1.82 12.78 8.26
N TYR A 137 -0.84 11.88 8.19
CA TYR A 137 0.51 12.11 8.65
C TYR A 137 1.54 11.46 7.73
N ARG A 138 2.75 11.98 7.76
CA ARG A 138 3.95 11.32 7.24
C ARG A 138 4.94 11.12 8.38
N GLU A 139 5.36 9.89 8.57
CA GLU A 139 6.47 9.50 9.45
C GLU A 139 7.71 9.23 8.58
N ALA A 140 8.82 9.86 8.92
CA ALA A 140 10.09 9.70 8.22
C ALA A 140 11.22 9.78 9.25
N ARG A 141 12.01 8.70 9.41
CA ARG A 141 13.01 8.57 10.49
C ARG A 141 12.36 8.84 11.85
N ASP A 142 12.83 9.85 12.58
CA ASP A 142 12.39 10.18 13.93
C ASP A 142 11.36 11.32 13.97
N SER A 143 10.77 11.68 12.82
CA SER A 143 9.82 12.78 12.73
C SER A 143 8.47 12.37 12.16
N ILE A 144 7.39 12.83 12.82
CA ILE A 144 6.02 12.72 12.30
C ILE A 144 5.53 14.14 11.99
N VAL A 145 5.06 14.34 10.76
CA VAL A 145 4.50 15.61 10.30
C VAL A 145 3.06 15.43 9.84
N LYS A 146 2.20 16.34 10.25
CA LYS A 146 0.80 16.36 9.82
C LYS A 146 0.70 16.79 8.35
N LEU A 147 -0.19 16.19 7.61
CA LEU A 147 -0.48 16.52 6.22
C LEU A 147 -1.75 17.39 6.11
N PRO A 148 -1.90 18.21 5.05
CA PRO A 148 -0.90 18.46 4.00
C PRO A 148 0.31 19.23 4.53
N LEU A 149 1.45 19.03 3.89
CA LEU A 149 2.63 19.85 4.20
C LEU A 149 2.36 21.29 3.76
N ASN A 150 2.49 22.25 4.68
CA ASN A 150 2.31 23.67 4.36
C ASN A 150 3.56 24.22 3.65
N ILE A 151 3.77 23.77 2.41
CA ILE A 151 4.87 24.24 1.57
C ILE A 151 4.30 25.29 0.60
N LYS A 152 4.62 26.55 0.83
CA LYS A 152 4.35 27.59 -0.14
C LYS A 152 5.24 27.32 -1.37
N LYS A 153 4.60 27.08 -2.51
CA LYS A 153 5.26 27.00 -3.82
C LYS A 153 4.75 28.15 -4.68
N ASP A 154 5.65 28.86 -5.29
CA ASP A 154 5.31 29.92 -6.24
C ASP A 154 4.93 29.38 -7.62
N VAL A 155 5.07 28.05 -7.80
CA VAL A 155 4.78 27.37 -9.07
C VAL A 155 3.74 26.28 -8.84
N PHE A 156 2.71 26.29 -9.69
CA PHE A 156 1.74 25.18 -9.77
C PHE A 156 2.46 23.92 -10.22
N THR A 157 2.22 22.81 -9.54
CA THR A 157 2.85 21.52 -9.85
C THR A 157 1.75 20.47 -10.07
N ALA A 158 1.69 19.93 -11.27
CA ALA A 158 0.84 18.79 -11.58
C ALA A 158 1.67 17.50 -11.56
N VAL A 159 1.01 16.37 -11.22
CA VAL A 159 1.65 15.06 -11.14
C VAL A 159 0.92 14.10 -12.06
N GLY A 160 1.68 13.36 -12.86
CA GLY A 160 1.16 12.30 -13.72
C GLY A 160 1.93 10.98 -13.53
N SER A 161 1.32 9.87 -13.97
CA SER A 161 1.98 8.56 -13.93
C SER A 161 3.12 8.50 -14.95
N ARG A 162 4.29 8.03 -14.52
CA ARG A 162 5.45 7.81 -15.40
C ARG A 162 5.27 6.58 -16.29
N SER A 163 4.73 5.51 -15.75
CA SER A 163 4.66 4.20 -16.41
C SER A 163 3.30 3.90 -17.04
N HIS A 164 2.28 4.71 -16.73
CA HIS A 164 0.93 4.61 -17.28
C HIS A 164 0.43 5.96 -17.79
N PRO A 165 1.14 6.58 -18.78
CA PRO A 165 0.66 7.82 -19.37
C PRO A 165 -0.61 7.53 -20.17
N SER A 166 -1.62 8.41 -20.05
CA SER A 166 -2.78 8.41 -20.94
C SER A 166 -2.75 9.64 -21.83
N LYS A 167 -3.45 9.57 -22.98
CA LYS A 167 -3.56 10.72 -23.89
C LYS A 167 -4.21 11.90 -23.17
N GLU A 168 -5.26 11.64 -22.39
CA GLU A 168 -5.98 12.67 -21.63
C GLU A 168 -5.06 13.37 -20.61
N THR A 169 -4.14 12.62 -19.98
CA THR A 169 -3.15 13.20 -19.07
C THR A 169 -2.14 14.06 -19.83
N ALA A 170 -1.69 13.62 -21.00
CA ALA A 170 -0.79 14.40 -21.85
C ALA A 170 -1.46 15.70 -22.33
N ASP A 171 -2.68 15.59 -22.85
CA ASP A 171 -3.48 16.73 -23.33
C ASP A 171 -3.78 17.75 -22.19
N PHE A 172 -3.83 17.30 -20.91
CA PHE A 172 -4.00 18.19 -19.77
C PHE A 172 -2.74 18.96 -19.42
N PHE A 173 -1.56 18.43 -19.74
CA PHE A 173 -0.27 19.08 -19.44
C PHE A 173 0.22 20.03 -20.54
N GLU A 174 -0.41 20.03 -21.72
CA GLU A 174 -0.20 21.00 -22.80
C GLU A 174 -0.99 22.30 -22.55
#